data_9dc35feaa9635841760d150208a7c04d
#
_entry.id   9dc35feaa9635841760d150208a7c04d
#
_cell.length_a   1.000
_cell.length_b   1.000
_cell.length_c   1.000
_cell.angle_alpha   90.00
_cell.angle_beta   90.00
_cell.angle_gamma   90.00
#
_symmetry.space_group_name_H-M   'P 1'
#
loop_
_entity.id
_entity.type
_entity.pdbx_description
1 polymer ?
#
loop_
_entity_poly.entity_id
_entity_poly.type
_entity_poly.pdbx_seq_one_letter_code
_entity_poly.pdbx_strand_id
1 'polypeptide(L)'
;STKKSAAKDSASQPQAEPTVKAASTTSVTKTVVHKRHESALPSNLLNIIFAELLGTFMLTIAAIGAAAQFAPLYLGLTLLVIAVAVGAVSGAHINPAVTFGLWTMRKLKTALVPFYWIAQLLGGALAVVVLNGLSGSAFKLSFEHFTTFSWAVFGVELVGAAVLMFGIAAAVSRVAELKQTGQAVGIGLSLAVAAIVAGGLLTQVQASVDTSSVQDIKQLPHELRAKSVTLNPAVAIAATEAPDSSFTGAQASRGETGYSRLSLEVIAGTLIGAALGGNLYLLVAGRKAES
;
A
#
# COMPACT_ATOMS: atom_id res chain seq x y z
N SER A 1 7.01 23.86 70.40
CA SER A 1 7.55 23.20 71.59
C SER A 1 8.43 22.06 71.16
N THR A 2 9.71 22.31 71.03
CA THR A 2 10.86 22.02 71.84
C THR A 2 11.35 20.57 71.73
N LYS A 3 12.48 20.45 71.22
CA LYS A 3 13.90 20.39 71.62
C LYS A 3 14.44 18.96 71.45
N LYS A 4 15.51 18.80 70.63
CA LYS A 4 16.93 18.77 71.04
C LYS A 4 17.37 17.51 71.80
N SER A 5 18.35 16.76 71.28
CA SER A 5 19.79 16.76 71.60
C SER A 5 20.42 15.45 71.12
N ALA A 6 21.35 15.35 70.31
CA ALA A 6 22.79 15.63 70.34
C ALA A 6 23.61 14.64 71.16
N ALA A 7 24.69 14.17 70.48
CA ALA A 7 26.01 13.78 70.98
C ALA A 7 26.20 12.30 71.38
N LYS A 8 27.27 11.61 71.14
CA LYS A 8 28.69 11.84 70.76
C LYS A 8 29.47 10.56 71.04
N ASP A 9 30.41 10.30 70.21
CA ASP A 9 31.72 9.69 70.42
C ASP A 9 31.80 8.22 70.90
N SER A 10 32.56 7.33 70.30
CA SER A 10 34.04 7.35 70.41
C SER A 10 34.65 6.18 69.62
N ALA A 11 35.73 6.50 68.97
CA ALA A 11 36.76 5.75 68.33
C ALA A 11 37.26 4.44 69.04
N SER A 12 37.69 3.45 68.22
CA SER A 12 39.05 2.90 68.25
C SER A 12 39.30 1.87 67.13
N GLN A 13 40.27 2.15 66.30
CA GLN A 13 41.09 1.18 65.57
C GLN A 13 42.24 0.71 66.57
N PRO A 14 43.09 -0.26 66.24
CA PRO A 14 43.38 -0.99 65.01
C PRO A 14 43.72 -2.50 65.26
N GLN A 15 43.87 -3.30 64.23
CA GLN A 15 45.13 -4.11 64.02
C GLN A 15 45.03 -4.97 62.75
N ALA A 16 46.17 -5.12 62.12
CA ALA A 16 46.47 -5.63 60.82
C ALA A 16 46.66 -7.15 60.73
N GLU A 17 46.35 -7.69 59.53
CA GLU A 17 47.03 -8.78 58.77
C GLU A 17 47.01 -10.25 59.29
N PRO A 18 47.01 -11.27 58.39
CA PRO A 18 47.78 -11.33 57.12
C PRO A 18 47.06 -11.92 55.92
N THR A 19 47.58 -11.50 54.78
CA THR A 19 47.48 -11.95 53.42
C THR A 19 47.38 -13.46 53.19
N VAL A 20 46.33 -13.95 52.48
CA VAL A 20 46.42 -15.19 51.72
C VAL A 20 45.97 -14.87 50.27
N LYS A 21 46.94 -14.94 49.36
CA LYS A 21 46.73 -14.92 47.93
C LYS A 21 45.95 -16.16 47.52
N ALA A 22 44.66 -16.02 47.19
CA ALA A 22 43.93 -17.03 46.44
C ALA A 22 44.02 -16.66 44.97
N ALA A 23 44.63 -17.54 44.18
CA ALA A 23 44.70 -17.43 42.72
C ALA A 23 43.29 -17.52 42.16
N SER A 24 42.81 -16.41 41.60
CA SER A 24 41.53 -16.36 40.84
C SER A 24 41.75 -17.01 39.48
N THR A 25 41.34 -18.27 39.35
CA THR A 25 41.21 -18.93 38.05
C THR A 25 39.97 -18.35 37.36
N THR A 26 40.17 -17.35 36.53
CA THR A 26 39.08 -16.81 35.69
C THR A 26 38.74 -17.83 34.61
N SER A 27 37.77 -18.68 34.87
CA SER A 27 37.15 -19.49 33.82
C SER A 27 36.40 -18.58 32.88
N VAL A 28 36.98 -18.29 31.72
CA VAL A 28 36.28 -17.63 30.60
C VAL A 28 35.26 -18.61 30.05
N THR A 29 34.04 -18.52 30.56
CA THR A 29 32.91 -19.21 29.96
C THR A 29 32.63 -18.50 28.63
N LYS A 30 33.11 -19.06 27.52
CA LYS A 30 32.66 -18.65 26.16
C LYS A 30 31.19 -18.89 26.08
N THR A 31 30.38 -17.85 26.31
CA THR A 31 28.97 -17.87 25.98
C THR A 31 28.87 -17.96 24.44
N VAL A 32 28.60 -19.14 23.95
CA VAL A 32 28.26 -19.35 22.53
C VAL A 32 26.91 -18.69 22.33
N VAL A 33 26.90 -17.46 21.85
CA VAL A 33 25.70 -16.79 21.37
C VAL A 33 25.25 -17.56 20.12
N HIS A 34 24.35 -18.50 20.32
CA HIS A 34 23.59 -19.06 19.19
C HIS A 34 22.83 -17.90 18.54
N LYS A 35 23.35 -17.38 17.43
CA LYS A 35 22.56 -16.58 16.51
C LYS A 35 21.35 -17.45 16.13
N ARG A 36 20.19 -17.18 16.76
CA ARG A 36 18.92 -17.72 16.26
C ARG A 36 18.86 -17.32 14.79
N HIS A 37 18.80 -18.28 13.90
CA HIS A 37 18.46 -18.05 12.51
C HIS A 37 17.06 -17.40 12.54
N GLU A 38 17.00 -16.07 12.41
CA GLU A 38 15.71 -15.39 12.21
C GLU A 38 15.10 -16.01 10.95
N SER A 39 13.95 -16.63 11.10
CA SER A 39 13.22 -17.13 9.95
C SER A 39 12.96 -15.96 8.98
N ALA A 40 13.18 -16.16 7.69
CA ALA A 40 12.95 -15.14 6.68
C ALA A 40 11.49 -14.67 6.66
N LEU A 41 10.57 -15.51 7.16
CA LEU A 41 9.13 -15.28 7.20
C LEU A 41 8.63 -15.13 8.63
N PRO A 42 7.67 -14.22 8.88
CA PRO A 42 7.06 -14.02 10.19
C PRO A 42 6.12 -15.18 10.55
N SER A 43 5.95 -15.43 11.85
CA SER A 43 5.07 -16.48 12.36
C SER A 43 3.58 -16.27 12.02
N ASN A 44 3.17 -15.01 11.80
CA ASN A 44 1.79 -14.63 11.45
C ASN A 44 1.57 -14.46 9.93
N LEU A 45 2.40 -15.11 9.08
CA LEU A 45 2.33 -14.96 7.62
C LEU A 45 0.92 -15.24 7.07
N LEU A 46 0.23 -16.26 7.57
CA LEU A 46 -1.14 -16.56 7.13
C LEU A 46 -2.11 -15.43 7.45
N ASN A 47 -1.99 -14.80 8.62
CA ASN A 47 -2.82 -13.67 8.98
C ASN A 47 -2.56 -12.47 8.06
N ILE A 48 -1.31 -12.24 7.68
CA ILE A 48 -0.92 -11.21 6.70
C ILE A 48 -1.59 -11.49 5.36
N ILE A 49 -1.48 -12.72 4.84
CA ILE A 49 -2.09 -13.12 3.57
C ILE A 49 -3.61 -12.90 3.59
N PHE A 50 -4.30 -13.35 4.64
CA PHE A 50 -5.75 -13.15 4.75
C PHE A 50 -6.14 -11.69 4.89
N ALA A 51 -5.38 -10.89 5.64
CA ALA A 51 -5.62 -9.46 5.79
C ALA A 51 -5.50 -8.71 4.45
N GLU A 52 -4.45 -8.99 3.68
CA GLU A 52 -4.22 -8.37 2.37
C GLU A 52 -5.25 -8.83 1.32
N LEU A 53 -5.59 -10.13 1.30
CA LEU A 53 -6.63 -10.66 0.41
C LEU A 53 -7.99 -10.03 0.70
N LEU A 54 -8.42 -10.06 1.95
CA LEU A 54 -9.73 -9.54 2.35
C LEU A 54 -9.81 -8.02 2.16
N GLY A 55 -8.76 -7.30 2.56
CA GLY A 55 -8.71 -5.85 2.39
C GLY A 55 -8.75 -5.45 0.91
N THR A 56 -7.99 -6.14 0.05
CA THR A 56 -8.02 -5.86 -1.39
C THR A 56 -9.34 -6.23 -2.03
N PHE A 57 -9.95 -7.34 -1.63
CA PHE A 57 -11.31 -7.68 -2.03
C PHE A 57 -12.30 -6.57 -1.68
N MET A 58 -12.31 -6.11 -0.43
CA MET A 58 -13.21 -5.03 0.03
C MET A 58 -12.97 -3.72 -0.74
N LEU A 59 -11.72 -3.31 -0.93
CA LEU A 59 -11.38 -2.11 -1.69
C LEU A 59 -11.81 -2.23 -3.15
N THR A 60 -11.67 -3.42 -3.76
CA THR A 60 -12.08 -3.67 -5.15
C THR A 60 -13.59 -3.61 -5.31
N ILE A 61 -14.37 -4.23 -4.41
CA ILE A 61 -15.84 -4.10 -4.40
C ILE A 61 -16.27 -2.63 -4.26
N ALA A 62 -15.61 -1.90 -3.37
CA ALA A 62 -15.87 -0.48 -3.18
C ALA A 62 -15.56 0.34 -4.45
N ALA A 63 -14.46 0.04 -5.14
CA ALA A 63 -14.07 0.74 -6.36
C ALA A 63 -15.07 0.55 -7.50
N ILE A 64 -15.66 -0.63 -7.61
CA ILE A 64 -16.66 -0.93 -8.65
C ILE A 64 -18.03 -0.32 -8.32
N GLY A 65 -18.39 -0.32 -7.03
CA GLY A 65 -19.69 0.18 -6.56
C GLY A 65 -19.76 1.70 -6.36
N ALA A 66 -18.63 2.41 -6.39
CA ALA A 66 -18.60 3.84 -6.12
C ALA A 66 -19.23 4.66 -7.24
N ALA A 67 -20.12 5.60 -6.88
CA ALA A 67 -20.58 6.62 -7.82
C ALA A 67 -19.40 7.52 -8.22
N ALA A 68 -19.24 7.77 -9.52
CA ALA A 68 -18.04 8.40 -10.09
C ALA A 68 -17.65 9.73 -9.40
N GLN A 69 -18.63 10.59 -9.12
CA GLN A 69 -18.38 11.92 -8.52
C GLN A 69 -17.83 11.85 -7.08
N PHE A 70 -18.10 10.76 -6.35
CA PHE A 70 -17.65 10.58 -4.96
C PHE A 70 -16.57 9.50 -4.81
N ALA A 71 -16.20 8.82 -5.90
CA ALA A 71 -15.30 7.69 -5.88
C ALA A 71 -13.98 7.97 -5.13
N PRO A 72 -13.28 9.09 -5.34
CA PRO A 72 -12.02 9.35 -4.64
C PRO A 72 -12.17 9.37 -3.12
N LEU A 73 -13.18 10.09 -2.61
CA LEU A 73 -13.42 10.18 -1.17
C LEU A 73 -13.90 8.85 -0.61
N TYR A 74 -14.79 8.16 -1.31
CA TYR A 74 -15.33 6.86 -0.93
C TYR A 74 -14.22 5.81 -0.82
N LEU A 75 -13.31 5.75 -1.79
CA LEU A 75 -12.18 4.83 -1.79
C LEU A 75 -11.18 5.15 -0.67
N GLY A 76 -10.91 6.43 -0.44
CA GLY A 76 -10.04 6.86 0.65
C GLY A 76 -10.61 6.47 2.02
N LEU A 77 -11.91 6.69 2.26
CA LEU A 77 -12.59 6.28 3.49
C LEU A 77 -12.63 4.75 3.64
N THR A 78 -12.86 4.02 2.54
CA THR A 78 -12.81 2.56 2.55
C THR A 78 -11.42 2.06 2.96
N LEU A 79 -10.36 2.58 2.35
CA LEU A 79 -8.99 2.21 2.70
C LEU A 79 -8.64 2.59 4.13
N LEU A 80 -9.13 3.74 4.63
CA LEU A 80 -8.98 4.14 6.03
C LEU A 80 -9.56 3.08 6.96
N VAL A 81 -10.81 2.64 6.72
CA VAL A 81 -11.47 1.61 7.55
C VAL A 81 -10.69 0.29 7.49
N ILE A 82 -10.26 -0.13 6.29
CA ILE A 82 -9.43 -1.32 6.14
C ILE A 82 -8.12 -1.17 6.91
N ALA A 83 -7.45 -0.02 6.82
CA ALA A 83 -6.19 0.23 7.52
C ALA A 83 -6.36 0.23 9.06
N VAL A 84 -7.49 0.72 9.59
CA VAL A 84 -7.83 0.58 11.01
C VAL A 84 -7.97 -0.89 11.40
N ALA A 85 -8.65 -1.68 10.56
CA ALA A 85 -8.97 -3.08 10.87
C ALA A 85 -7.74 -4.00 10.79
N VAL A 86 -6.93 -3.88 9.74
CA VAL A 86 -5.85 -4.83 9.45
C VAL A 86 -4.44 -4.24 9.46
N GLY A 87 -4.31 -2.94 9.69
CA GLY A 87 -3.01 -2.26 9.65
C GLY A 87 -1.99 -2.81 10.65
N ALA A 88 -2.43 -3.21 11.85
CA ALA A 88 -1.57 -3.85 12.84
C ALA A 88 -1.14 -5.28 12.46
N VAL A 89 -1.86 -5.93 11.54
CA VAL A 89 -1.60 -7.31 11.11
C VAL A 89 -0.65 -7.35 9.92
N SER A 90 -0.96 -6.60 8.86
CA SER A 90 -0.24 -6.65 7.58
C SER A 90 0.42 -5.33 7.17
N GLY A 91 0.13 -4.24 7.86
CA GLY A 91 0.45 -2.88 7.42
C GLY A 91 -0.58 -2.30 6.44
N ALA A 92 -1.61 -3.07 6.07
CA ALA A 92 -2.67 -2.67 5.14
C ALA A 92 -2.12 -2.09 3.82
N HIS A 93 -1.28 -2.84 3.13
CA HIS A 93 -0.77 -2.43 1.83
C HIS A 93 -1.90 -2.40 0.79
N ILE A 94 -2.68 -3.49 0.71
CA ILE A 94 -3.92 -3.62 -0.09
C ILE A 94 -3.71 -3.30 -1.58
N ASN A 95 -2.47 -3.22 -2.02
CA ASN A 95 -2.08 -2.72 -3.35
C ASN A 95 -0.68 -3.22 -3.72
N PRO A 96 -0.51 -3.93 -4.85
CA PRO A 96 0.82 -4.35 -5.32
C PRO A 96 1.81 -3.19 -5.50
N ALA A 97 1.34 -2.02 -5.95
CA ALA A 97 2.20 -0.86 -6.12
C ALA A 97 2.67 -0.28 -4.77
N VAL A 98 1.80 -0.22 -3.75
CA VAL A 98 2.17 0.19 -2.39
C VAL A 98 3.17 -0.80 -1.79
N THR A 99 2.94 -2.11 -1.95
CA THR A 99 3.87 -3.16 -1.53
C THR A 99 5.25 -2.97 -2.16
N PHE A 100 5.29 -2.71 -3.47
CA PHE A 100 6.52 -2.44 -4.20
C PHE A 100 7.21 -1.15 -3.71
N GLY A 101 6.46 -0.06 -3.53
CA GLY A 101 6.97 1.20 -3.01
C GLY A 101 7.61 1.03 -1.63
N LEU A 102 6.94 0.35 -0.68
CA LEU A 102 7.48 0.04 0.64
C LEU A 102 8.73 -0.85 0.59
N TRP A 103 8.76 -1.80 -0.35
CA TRP A 103 9.95 -2.62 -0.59
C TRP A 103 11.12 -1.79 -1.09
N THR A 104 10.93 -0.89 -2.06
CA THR A 104 11.99 0.01 -2.55
C THR A 104 12.51 0.95 -1.48
N MET A 105 11.66 1.36 -0.53
CA MET A 105 12.03 2.13 0.67
C MET A 105 12.72 1.29 1.76
N ARG A 106 12.90 -0.03 1.55
CA ARG A 106 13.44 -1.00 2.53
C ARG A 106 12.57 -1.14 3.80
N LYS A 107 11.28 -0.84 3.69
CA LYS A 107 10.31 -1.02 4.78
C LYS A 107 9.62 -2.39 4.76
N LEU A 108 9.87 -3.20 3.75
CA LEU A 108 9.35 -4.56 3.61
C LEU A 108 10.49 -5.52 3.25
N LYS A 109 10.54 -6.68 3.91
CA LYS A 109 11.49 -7.77 3.59
C LYS A 109 11.16 -8.33 2.20
N THR A 110 12.17 -8.53 1.35
CA THR A 110 12.00 -9.05 -0.02
C THR A 110 11.24 -10.36 -0.07
N ALA A 111 11.47 -11.26 0.89
CA ALA A 111 10.80 -12.55 0.98
C ALA A 111 9.27 -12.45 1.15
N LEU A 112 8.74 -11.31 1.61
CA LEU A 112 7.30 -11.10 1.80
C LEU A 112 6.59 -10.58 0.55
N VAL A 113 7.29 -9.92 -0.35
CA VAL A 113 6.69 -9.29 -1.55
C VAL A 113 5.80 -10.24 -2.34
N PRO A 114 6.23 -11.48 -2.70
CA PRO A 114 5.38 -12.38 -3.47
C PRO A 114 4.11 -12.78 -2.72
N PHE A 115 4.16 -12.96 -1.41
CA PHE A 115 2.97 -13.32 -0.62
C PHE A 115 1.94 -12.18 -0.58
N TYR A 116 2.39 -10.93 -0.43
CA TYR A 116 1.53 -9.77 -0.53
C TYR A 116 0.88 -9.67 -1.91
N TRP A 117 1.67 -9.76 -2.98
CA TRP A 117 1.16 -9.65 -4.35
C TRP A 117 0.15 -10.73 -4.67
N ILE A 118 0.43 -11.99 -4.33
CA ILE A 118 -0.50 -13.10 -4.56
C ILE A 118 -1.81 -12.86 -3.80
N ALA A 119 -1.75 -12.49 -2.51
CA ALA A 119 -2.93 -12.22 -1.71
C ALA A 119 -3.78 -11.09 -2.29
N GLN A 120 -3.13 -9.98 -2.69
CA GLN A 120 -3.79 -8.82 -3.26
C GLN A 120 -4.43 -9.12 -4.63
N LEU A 121 -3.72 -9.80 -5.52
CA LEU A 121 -4.27 -10.18 -6.83
C LEU A 121 -5.45 -11.17 -6.68
N LEU A 122 -5.35 -12.12 -5.76
CA LEU A 122 -6.47 -13.01 -5.44
C LEU A 122 -7.66 -12.26 -4.85
N GLY A 123 -7.43 -11.23 -4.02
CA GLY A 123 -8.48 -10.36 -3.50
C GLY A 123 -9.24 -9.61 -4.61
N GLY A 124 -8.52 -9.02 -5.56
CA GLY A 124 -9.10 -8.40 -6.74
C GLY A 124 -9.88 -9.37 -7.61
N ALA A 125 -9.32 -10.56 -7.87
CA ALA A 125 -9.99 -11.61 -8.64
C ALA A 125 -11.25 -12.14 -7.93
N LEU A 126 -11.22 -12.29 -6.61
CA LEU A 126 -12.37 -12.72 -5.80
C LEU A 126 -13.54 -11.72 -5.95
N ALA A 127 -13.26 -10.43 -6.07
CA ALA A 127 -14.30 -9.43 -6.31
C ALA A 127 -15.06 -9.69 -7.62
N VAL A 128 -14.35 -10.10 -8.69
CA VAL A 128 -14.98 -10.50 -9.97
C VAL A 128 -15.92 -11.68 -9.77
N VAL A 129 -15.47 -12.71 -9.03
CA VAL A 129 -16.29 -13.92 -8.77
C VAL A 129 -17.55 -13.56 -8.00
N VAL A 130 -17.45 -12.74 -6.95
CA VAL A 130 -18.59 -12.32 -6.13
C VAL A 130 -19.57 -11.47 -6.95
N LEU A 131 -19.07 -10.53 -7.74
CA LEU A 131 -19.93 -9.70 -8.60
C LEU A 131 -20.69 -10.53 -9.63
N ASN A 132 -20.03 -11.53 -10.24
CA ASN A 132 -20.71 -12.46 -11.15
C ASN A 132 -21.82 -13.25 -10.45
N GLY A 133 -21.58 -13.73 -9.23
CA GLY A 133 -22.57 -14.43 -8.43
C GLY A 133 -23.78 -13.56 -8.09
N LEU A 134 -23.54 -12.30 -7.74
CA LEU A 134 -24.60 -11.37 -7.34
C LEU A 134 -25.39 -10.83 -8.54
N SER A 135 -24.77 -10.61 -9.68
CA SER A 135 -25.45 -10.04 -10.87
C SER A 135 -26.35 -11.04 -11.60
N GLY A 136 -26.20 -12.34 -11.31
CA GLY A 136 -26.95 -13.42 -11.99
C GLY A 136 -26.68 -13.50 -13.51
N SER A 137 -25.73 -12.73 -14.02
CA SER A 137 -25.30 -12.70 -15.40
C SER A 137 -23.80 -12.97 -15.47
N ALA A 138 -23.35 -13.77 -16.43
CA ALA A 138 -21.93 -13.94 -16.65
C ALA A 138 -21.30 -12.59 -17.00
N PHE A 139 -20.61 -11.99 -16.03
CA PHE A 139 -19.76 -10.83 -16.28
C PHE A 139 -18.58 -11.32 -17.12
N LYS A 140 -18.61 -11.03 -18.40
CA LYS A 140 -17.54 -11.40 -19.31
C LYS A 140 -16.43 -10.39 -19.17
N LEU A 141 -15.35 -10.78 -18.52
CA LEU A 141 -14.14 -9.98 -18.39
C LEU A 141 -13.12 -10.43 -19.43
N SER A 142 -12.66 -9.49 -20.25
CA SER A 142 -11.60 -9.69 -21.24
C SER A 142 -10.31 -8.99 -20.83
N PHE A 143 -9.19 -9.61 -21.08
CA PHE A 143 -7.84 -9.05 -20.93
C PHE A 143 -7.20 -8.75 -22.30
N GLU A 144 -7.99 -8.62 -23.35
CA GLU A 144 -7.51 -8.38 -24.72
C GLU A 144 -6.65 -7.10 -24.80
N HIS A 145 -7.02 -6.08 -24.03
CA HIS A 145 -6.28 -4.81 -23.99
C HIS A 145 -5.08 -4.81 -23.02
N PHE A 146 -4.70 -5.97 -22.48
CA PHE A 146 -3.58 -6.04 -21.51
C PHE A 146 -2.26 -5.48 -22.05
N THR A 147 -1.97 -5.69 -23.33
CA THR A 147 -0.74 -5.21 -23.98
C THR A 147 -0.89 -3.86 -24.66
N THR A 148 -2.11 -3.29 -24.71
CA THR A 148 -2.33 -1.94 -25.22
C THR A 148 -1.61 -0.94 -24.33
N PHE A 149 -0.90 0.02 -24.93
CA PHE A 149 -0.08 0.96 -24.17
C PHE A 149 -0.34 2.40 -24.64
N SER A 150 -0.84 3.23 -23.70
CA SER A 150 -0.95 4.68 -23.84
C SER A 150 0.02 5.36 -22.88
N TRP A 151 0.91 6.18 -23.40
CA TRP A 151 1.80 7.00 -22.57
C TRP A 151 1.04 7.96 -21.67
N ALA A 152 -0.13 8.40 -22.10
CA ALA A 152 -0.98 9.28 -21.30
C ALA A 152 -1.55 8.56 -20.08
N VAL A 153 -2.11 7.36 -20.26
CA VAL A 153 -2.59 6.53 -19.14
C VAL A 153 -1.44 6.15 -18.21
N PHE A 154 -0.30 5.71 -18.77
CA PHE A 154 0.90 5.43 -17.98
C PHE A 154 1.31 6.63 -17.12
N GLY A 155 1.36 7.83 -17.71
CA GLY A 155 1.75 9.06 -16.99
C GLY A 155 0.77 9.43 -15.87
N VAL A 156 -0.53 9.30 -16.13
CA VAL A 156 -1.57 9.57 -15.13
C VAL A 156 -1.49 8.59 -13.95
N GLU A 157 -1.36 7.29 -14.23
CA GLU A 157 -1.22 6.25 -13.20
C GLU A 157 0.11 6.43 -12.42
N LEU A 158 1.20 6.82 -13.09
CA LEU A 158 2.48 7.09 -12.47
C LEU A 158 2.40 8.26 -11.48
N VAL A 159 1.86 9.40 -11.92
CA VAL A 159 1.73 10.58 -11.06
C VAL A 159 0.81 10.29 -9.88
N GLY A 160 -0.34 9.66 -10.13
CA GLY A 160 -1.26 9.28 -9.06
C GLY A 160 -0.64 8.33 -8.05
N ALA A 161 0.06 7.29 -8.50
CA ALA A 161 0.74 6.35 -7.62
C ALA A 161 1.92 7.00 -6.86
N ALA A 162 2.59 7.98 -7.45
CA ALA A 162 3.63 8.76 -6.77
C ALA A 162 3.02 9.60 -5.63
N VAL A 163 1.91 10.30 -5.87
CA VAL A 163 1.18 11.05 -4.84
C VAL A 163 0.68 10.12 -3.73
N LEU A 164 0.07 8.99 -4.10
CA LEU A 164 -0.39 7.97 -3.16
C LEU A 164 0.74 7.52 -2.24
N MET A 165 1.85 7.10 -2.84
CA MET A 165 2.95 6.51 -2.07
C MET A 165 3.72 7.54 -1.27
N PHE A 166 3.83 8.79 -1.73
CA PHE A 166 4.41 9.89 -0.95
C PHE A 166 3.64 10.09 0.36
N GLY A 167 2.29 10.14 0.29
CA GLY A 167 1.44 10.29 1.48
C GLY A 167 1.49 9.06 2.40
N ILE A 168 1.44 7.84 1.85
CA ILE A 168 1.58 6.61 2.63
C ILE A 168 2.96 6.56 3.31
N ALA A 169 4.03 6.90 2.58
CA ALA A 169 5.38 6.95 3.12
C ALA A 169 5.49 7.90 4.32
N ALA A 170 4.83 9.06 4.24
CA ALA A 170 4.74 10.00 5.36
C ALA A 170 3.99 9.39 6.55
N ALA A 171 2.84 8.79 6.32
CA ALA A 171 2.03 8.17 7.37
C ALA A 171 2.77 7.05 8.11
N VAL A 172 3.39 6.12 7.36
CA VAL A 172 4.08 4.95 7.95
C VAL A 172 5.49 5.27 8.50
N SER A 173 6.06 6.42 8.18
CA SER A 173 7.35 6.84 8.71
C SER A 173 7.24 7.62 10.03
N ARG A 174 6.05 8.07 10.39
CA ARG A 174 5.78 8.88 11.58
C ARG A 174 4.98 8.13 12.65
N VAL A 175 5.33 6.86 12.87
CA VAL A 175 4.61 5.94 13.78
C VAL A 175 4.48 6.50 15.19
N ALA A 176 5.58 7.05 15.75
CA ALA A 176 5.60 7.58 17.11
C ALA A 176 4.67 8.80 17.28
N GLU A 177 4.55 9.63 16.24
CA GLU A 177 3.77 10.85 16.26
C GLU A 177 2.27 10.59 15.98
N LEU A 178 1.98 9.77 14.96
CA LEU A 178 0.62 9.57 14.47
C LEU A 178 -0.15 8.46 15.19
N LYS A 179 0.54 7.51 15.83
CA LYS A 179 -0.05 6.25 16.33
C LYS A 179 -0.81 5.51 15.22
N GLN A 180 -1.39 4.37 15.53
CA GLN A 180 -2.04 3.50 14.53
C GLN A 180 -3.23 4.19 13.81
N THR A 181 -4.10 4.86 14.56
CA THR A 181 -5.27 5.54 13.97
C THR A 181 -4.86 6.68 13.04
N GLY A 182 -3.90 7.50 13.44
CA GLY A 182 -3.40 8.58 12.59
C GLY A 182 -2.73 8.08 11.32
N GLN A 183 -2.03 6.92 11.39
CA GLN A 183 -1.49 6.27 10.20
C GLN A 183 -2.60 5.81 9.25
N ALA A 184 -3.65 5.17 9.77
CA ALA A 184 -4.78 4.71 8.97
C ALA A 184 -5.48 5.89 8.27
N VAL A 185 -5.68 7.00 8.99
CA VAL A 185 -6.20 8.25 8.41
C VAL A 185 -5.29 8.75 7.28
N GLY A 186 -3.98 8.80 7.52
CA GLY A 186 -3.00 9.22 6.51
C GLY A 186 -3.02 8.33 5.27
N ILE A 187 -3.11 7.00 5.45
CA ILE A 187 -3.18 6.03 4.35
C ILE A 187 -4.46 6.26 3.51
N GLY A 188 -5.61 6.37 4.15
CA GLY A 188 -6.88 6.59 3.46
C GLY A 188 -6.93 7.93 2.72
N LEU A 189 -6.51 9.02 3.37
CA LEU A 189 -6.45 10.34 2.74
C LEU A 189 -5.47 10.37 1.57
N SER A 190 -4.36 9.63 1.65
CA SER A 190 -3.41 9.52 0.54
C SER A 190 -4.06 8.95 -0.72
N LEU A 191 -4.91 7.93 -0.57
CA LEU A 191 -5.66 7.39 -1.71
C LEU A 191 -6.70 8.39 -2.24
N ALA A 192 -7.45 9.07 -1.37
CA ALA A 192 -8.42 10.08 -1.80
C ALA A 192 -7.75 11.19 -2.61
N VAL A 193 -6.67 11.78 -2.09
CA VAL A 193 -5.93 12.85 -2.76
C VAL A 193 -5.32 12.36 -4.07
N ALA A 194 -4.68 11.19 -4.08
CA ALA A 194 -4.08 10.62 -5.28
C ALA A 194 -5.14 10.39 -6.39
N ALA A 195 -6.30 9.88 -6.02
CA ALA A 195 -7.40 9.65 -6.97
C ALA A 195 -8.00 10.96 -7.51
N ILE A 196 -8.09 12.01 -6.69
CA ILE A 196 -8.52 13.34 -7.14
C ILE A 196 -7.51 13.92 -8.14
N VAL A 197 -6.23 13.90 -7.80
CA VAL A 197 -5.17 14.45 -8.65
C VAL A 197 -5.10 13.71 -9.97
N ALA A 198 -4.98 12.38 -9.92
CA ALA A 198 -4.87 11.56 -11.12
C ALA A 198 -6.15 11.58 -11.96
N GLY A 199 -7.33 11.59 -11.32
CA GLY A 199 -8.61 11.72 -12.02
C GLY A 199 -8.72 13.05 -12.77
N GLY A 200 -8.28 14.16 -12.15
CA GLY A 200 -8.21 15.46 -12.82
C GLY A 200 -7.26 15.46 -14.03
N LEU A 201 -6.08 14.84 -13.88
CA LEU A 201 -5.14 14.66 -15.00
C LEU A 201 -5.73 13.82 -16.12
N LEU A 202 -6.40 12.71 -15.79
CA LEU A 202 -7.07 11.87 -16.79
C LEU A 202 -8.11 12.67 -17.59
N THR A 203 -8.95 13.45 -16.89
CA THR A 203 -9.96 14.31 -17.56
C THR A 203 -9.30 15.32 -18.50
N GLN A 204 -8.18 15.95 -18.12
CA GLN A 204 -7.46 16.87 -18.99
C GLN A 204 -6.87 16.17 -20.23
N VAL A 205 -6.27 14.98 -20.02
CA VAL A 205 -5.74 14.16 -21.10
C VAL A 205 -6.87 13.81 -22.09
N GLN A 206 -7.99 13.31 -21.59
CA GLN A 206 -9.14 12.95 -22.42
C GLN A 206 -9.68 14.13 -23.22
N ALA A 207 -9.74 15.31 -22.60
CA ALA A 207 -10.20 16.55 -23.29
C ALA A 207 -9.21 17.02 -24.38
N SER A 208 -7.95 16.61 -24.32
CA SER A 208 -6.93 16.97 -25.34
C SER A 208 -6.85 16.03 -26.52
N VAL A 209 -7.56 14.89 -26.49
CA VAL A 209 -7.52 13.90 -27.56
C VAL A 209 -8.33 14.37 -28.77
N ASP A 210 -7.69 14.46 -29.92
CA ASP A 210 -8.38 14.71 -31.19
C ASP A 210 -8.98 13.40 -31.73
N THR A 211 -10.32 13.34 -31.76
CA THR A 211 -11.08 12.20 -32.28
C THR A 211 -11.57 12.40 -33.70
N SER A 212 -11.25 13.52 -34.34
CA SER A 212 -11.76 13.87 -35.69
C SER A 212 -11.37 12.86 -36.78
N SER A 213 -10.24 12.17 -36.60
CA SER A 213 -9.72 11.17 -37.54
C SER A 213 -10.13 9.72 -37.19
N VAL A 214 -10.81 9.50 -36.07
CA VAL A 214 -11.22 8.16 -35.61
C VAL A 214 -12.47 7.71 -36.38
N GLN A 215 -12.28 6.76 -37.29
CA GLN A 215 -13.40 6.20 -38.10
C GLN A 215 -13.87 4.84 -37.57
N ASP A 216 -13.01 4.11 -36.84
CA ASP A 216 -13.31 2.82 -36.27
C ASP A 216 -13.08 2.86 -34.75
N ILE A 217 -14.01 2.29 -33.98
CA ILE A 217 -13.90 2.18 -32.53
C ILE A 217 -12.62 1.45 -32.08
N LYS A 218 -12.08 0.55 -32.90
CA LYS A 218 -10.81 -0.13 -32.64
C LYS A 218 -9.60 0.80 -32.66
N GLN A 219 -9.73 1.95 -33.31
CA GLN A 219 -8.69 2.98 -33.39
C GLN A 219 -8.84 4.03 -32.29
N LEU A 220 -9.86 3.90 -31.43
CA LEU A 220 -10.09 4.85 -30.35
C LEU A 220 -8.87 4.85 -29.39
N PRO A 221 -8.27 6.02 -29.13
CA PRO A 221 -7.17 6.13 -28.17
C PRO A 221 -7.55 5.53 -26.81
N HIS A 222 -6.63 4.75 -26.23
CA HIS A 222 -6.91 3.95 -25.03
C HIS A 222 -7.25 4.82 -23.81
N GLU A 223 -6.70 6.03 -23.73
CA GLU A 223 -7.04 6.99 -22.68
C GLU A 223 -8.51 7.37 -22.64
N LEU A 224 -9.21 7.35 -23.77
CA LEU A 224 -10.66 7.63 -23.81
C LEU A 224 -11.48 6.47 -23.24
N ARG A 225 -10.95 5.24 -23.27
CA ARG A 225 -11.60 4.07 -22.70
C ARG A 225 -11.49 4.01 -21.17
N ALA A 226 -10.55 4.72 -20.58
CA ALA A 226 -10.34 4.77 -19.14
C ALA A 226 -11.46 5.57 -18.46
N LYS A 227 -12.41 4.91 -17.78
CA LYS A 227 -13.45 5.57 -16.99
C LYS A 227 -12.93 6.28 -15.74
N SER A 228 -11.84 5.77 -15.18
CA SER A 228 -11.21 6.28 -13.96
C SER A 228 -9.78 5.81 -13.85
N VAL A 229 -9.04 6.42 -12.97
CA VAL A 229 -7.73 5.92 -12.55
C VAL A 229 -7.87 4.73 -11.62
N THR A 230 -6.90 3.83 -11.63
CA THR A 230 -6.92 2.64 -10.78
C THR A 230 -5.96 2.75 -9.60
N LEU A 231 -4.76 3.26 -9.81
CA LEU A 231 -3.68 3.42 -8.83
C LEU A 231 -3.31 2.11 -8.09
N ASN A 232 -3.88 0.99 -8.54
CA ASN A 232 -3.79 -0.30 -7.89
C ASN A 232 -3.96 -1.45 -8.91
N PRO A 233 -2.89 -2.19 -9.25
CA PRO A 233 -2.99 -3.29 -10.22
C PRO A 233 -3.99 -4.38 -9.81
N ALA A 234 -4.20 -4.64 -8.52
CA ALA A 234 -5.16 -5.64 -8.08
C ALA A 234 -6.62 -5.18 -8.26
N VAL A 235 -6.92 -3.91 -8.00
CA VAL A 235 -8.22 -3.30 -8.29
C VAL A 235 -8.47 -3.26 -9.81
N ALA A 236 -7.42 -3.00 -10.59
CA ALA A 236 -7.51 -2.94 -12.05
C ALA A 236 -8.00 -4.25 -12.69
N ILE A 237 -7.83 -5.41 -12.04
CA ILE A 237 -8.36 -6.71 -12.53
C ILE A 237 -9.86 -6.62 -12.76
N ALA A 238 -10.60 -6.07 -11.81
CA ALA A 238 -12.06 -6.03 -11.80
C ALA A 238 -12.64 -4.70 -12.32
N ALA A 239 -11.84 -3.63 -12.32
CA ALA A 239 -12.22 -2.37 -12.96
C ALA A 239 -12.27 -2.54 -14.47
N THR A 240 -13.30 -1.98 -15.11
CA THR A 240 -13.48 -2.10 -16.56
C THR A 240 -13.36 -0.76 -17.27
N GLU A 241 -12.95 -0.83 -18.52
CA GLU A 241 -13.00 0.28 -19.46
C GLU A 241 -14.44 0.68 -19.80
N ALA A 242 -14.60 1.81 -20.45
CA ALA A 242 -15.86 2.17 -21.08
C ALA A 242 -16.19 1.15 -22.19
N PRO A 243 -17.40 0.60 -22.21
CA PRO A 243 -17.80 -0.37 -23.22
C PRO A 243 -17.91 0.28 -24.60
N ASP A 244 -17.80 -0.53 -25.64
CA ASP A 244 -17.87 -0.06 -27.03
C ASP A 244 -19.20 0.66 -27.33
N SER A 245 -20.28 0.20 -26.72
CA SER A 245 -21.59 0.85 -26.81
C SER A 245 -21.59 2.33 -26.39
N SER A 246 -20.71 2.71 -25.46
CA SER A 246 -20.58 4.12 -25.03
C SER A 246 -20.11 5.06 -26.15
N PHE A 247 -19.43 4.53 -27.15
CA PHE A 247 -18.87 5.31 -28.26
C PHE A 247 -19.66 5.17 -29.58
N THR A 248 -20.45 4.12 -29.71
CA THR A 248 -21.24 3.86 -30.93
C THR A 248 -22.67 4.38 -30.83
N GLY A 249 -23.12 4.89 -29.68
CA GLY A 249 -24.50 5.25 -29.41
C GLY A 249 -25.48 4.07 -29.36
N ALA A 250 -24.96 2.84 -29.41
CA ALA A 250 -25.74 1.63 -29.23
C ALA A 250 -26.20 1.48 -27.78
N GLN A 251 -27.36 0.90 -27.56
CA GLN A 251 -27.79 0.56 -26.21
C GLN A 251 -26.89 -0.54 -25.67
N ALA A 252 -26.36 -0.34 -24.43
CA ALA A 252 -25.60 -1.36 -23.73
C ALA A 252 -26.43 -2.64 -23.61
N SER A 253 -25.93 -3.72 -24.18
CA SER A 253 -26.58 -5.02 -24.08
C SER A 253 -26.26 -5.73 -22.77
N ARG A 254 -27.22 -6.44 -22.18
CA ARG A 254 -26.94 -7.33 -21.07
C ARG A 254 -25.90 -8.38 -21.51
N GLY A 255 -24.74 -8.43 -20.83
CA GLY A 255 -23.67 -9.37 -21.15
C GLY A 255 -22.65 -8.87 -22.16
N GLU A 256 -22.58 -7.55 -22.42
CA GLU A 256 -21.47 -6.94 -23.14
C GLU A 256 -20.14 -7.26 -22.42
N THR A 257 -19.10 -7.57 -23.20
CA THR A 257 -17.78 -7.88 -22.66
C THR A 257 -17.15 -6.64 -22.06
N GLY A 258 -16.78 -6.69 -20.78
CA GLY A 258 -15.99 -5.66 -20.12
C GLY A 258 -14.50 -5.91 -20.32
N TYR A 259 -13.76 -4.93 -20.82
CA TYR A 259 -12.30 -5.01 -20.89
C TYR A 259 -11.72 -4.59 -19.54
N SER A 260 -10.85 -5.45 -18.95
CA SER A 260 -10.17 -5.16 -17.70
C SER A 260 -9.25 -3.95 -17.85
N ARG A 261 -9.20 -3.12 -16.82
CA ARG A 261 -8.20 -2.03 -16.74
C ARG A 261 -6.78 -2.53 -16.44
N LEU A 262 -6.61 -3.80 -16.08
CA LEU A 262 -5.28 -4.36 -15.87
C LEU A 262 -4.52 -4.42 -17.20
N SER A 263 -3.54 -3.55 -17.34
CA SER A 263 -2.71 -3.38 -18.53
C SER A 263 -1.26 -3.13 -18.18
N LEU A 264 -0.35 -3.27 -19.15
CA LEU A 264 1.06 -2.99 -18.95
C LEU A 264 1.31 -1.55 -18.50
N GLU A 265 0.55 -0.59 -19.05
CA GLU A 265 0.66 0.83 -18.68
C GLU A 265 0.26 1.08 -17.23
N VAL A 266 -0.81 0.43 -16.75
CA VAL A 266 -1.27 0.55 -15.36
C VAL A 266 -0.25 -0.09 -14.41
N ILE A 267 0.22 -1.31 -14.71
CA ILE A 267 1.22 -1.99 -13.88
C ILE A 267 2.51 -1.16 -13.82
N ALA A 268 3.07 -0.79 -14.97
CA ALA A 268 4.33 -0.05 -15.01
C ALA A 268 4.19 1.34 -14.37
N GLY A 269 3.12 2.08 -14.70
CA GLY A 269 2.87 3.42 -14.17
C GLY A 269 2.75 3.39 -12.66
N THR A 270 1.94 2.50 -12.11
CA THR A 270 1.72 2.43 -10.66
C THR A 270 2.95 1.95 -9.90
N LEU A 271 3.67 0.94 -10.38
CA LEU A 271 4.89 0.44 -9.72
C LEU A 271 6.00 1.50 -9.71
N ILE A 272 6.28 2.12 -10.87
CA ILE A 272 7.31 3.15 -10.99
C ILE A 272 6.91 4.38 -10.17
N GLY A 273 5.65 4.81 -10.27
CA GLY A 273 5.12 5.94 -9.50
C GLY A 273 5.25 5.72 -8.00
N ALA A 274 4.87 4.54 -7.49
CA ALA A 274 5.00 4.21 -6.08
C ALA A 274 6.46 4.20 -5.61
N ALA A 275 7.38 3.63 -6.40
CA ALA A 275 8.80 3.68 -6.10
C ALA A 275 9.32 5.12 -6.02
N LEU A 276 8.96 5.95 -7.00
CA LEU A 276 9.35 7.37 -7.02
C LEU A 276 8.78 8.13 -5.84
N GLY A 277 7.46 8.06 -5.59
CA GLY A 277 6.80 8.80 -4.52
C GLY A 277 7.31 8.44 -3.13
N GLY A 278 7.50 7.15 -2.85
CA GLY A 278 8.03 6.69 -1.56
C GLY A 278 9.47 7.15 -1.31
N ASN A 279 10.34 7.02 -2.33
CA ASN A 279 11.73 7.44 -2.18
C ASN A 279 11.90 8.97 -2.21
N LEU A 280 11.04 9.70 -2.94
CA LEU A 280 10.98 11.16 -2.88
C LEU A 280 10.63 11.65 -1.47
N TYR A 281 9.66 10.99 -0.79
CA TYR A 281 9.39 11.29 0.61
C TYR A 281 10.63 11.10 1.49
N LEU A 282 11.35 9.98 1.34
CA LEU A 282 12.58 9.76 2.12
C LEU A 282 13.65 10.83 1.88
N LEU A 283 13.75 11.31 0.64
CA LEU A 283 14.66 12.39 0.28
C LEU A 283 14.28 13.71 0.97
N VAL A 284 12.98 14.08 0.90
CA VAL A 284 12.46 15.33 1.48
C VAL A 284 12.46 15.30 3.02
N ALA A 285 12.08 14.18 3.62
CA ALA A 285 12.03 14.03 5.07
C ALA A 285 13.43 14.08 5.73
N GLY A 286 14.48 13.86 4.95
CA GLY A 286 15.86 13.81 5.43
C GLY A 286 16.12 12.54 6.26
N ARG A 287 17.40 12.18 6.44
CA ARG A 287 17.80 11.29 7.51
C ARG A 287 17.80 12.10 8.79
N LYS A 288 16.95 11.77 9.77
CA LYS A 288 17.23 12.24 11.15
C LYS A 288 18.66 11.79 11.47
N ALA A 289 19.56 12.75 11.68
CA ALA A 289 20.86 12.44 12.23
C ALA A 289 20.59 11.68 13.53
N GLU A 290 21.11 10.48 13.65
CA GLU A 290 21.14 9.76 14.91
C GLU A 290 21.99 10.61 15.86
N SER A 291 21.32 11.34 16.76
CA SER A 291 21.93 12.07 17.87
C SER A 291 21.97 11.18 19.08
#